data_f4f8397b5b1defb3c0ad5d6669244562
#
_entry.id   f4f8397b5b1defb3c0ad5d6669244562
#
_cell.length_a   1.000
_cell.length_b   1.000
_cell.length_c   1.000
_cell.angle_alpha   90.00
_cell.angle_beta   90.00
_cell.angle_gamma   90.00
#
_symmetry.space_group_name_H-M   'P 1'
#
loop_
_entity.id
_entity.type
_entity.pdbx_description
1 polymer ?
#
loop_
_entity_poly.entity_id
_entity_poly.type
_entity_poly.pdbx_seq_one_letter_code
_entity_poly.pdbx_strand_id
1 'polypeptide(L)'
;YAICGALTSIMCGESYATSAEMASFMGPFPDYDRNSESMLRVMRNHKRAAYDAPSEDYEELTVTPMGINSKKCPKDLLEAARDAWDRALREGEEHGYRNAQTTVIAPTGTIGLVMGADTTGVEPQFSLIQYKTLAGGGSMRIINNGVPAALKRLGYSKPKINGIMDYIMGTMSLTGCPNLTSSRLDELGFTPEVVSKINSSMADVFGIRGAFAPSIIGIDFCKESLGMTQEQCDDPWFDVLGHLGFTSTEVDEANDHVFGRGTIEGSPGLKDEHLPVFDCATPCGKYGKRAIDWKAHVLMMAASQPFISGAISKTINMPSDSTVEDIRAAYDLSHETMIKACAVYRDCSKLSQPLMNQLVDTTSMEEDEEDESVSTMVQQVVEALPVPQEVATPVAKSFVDYIATRRSLPDKKKGDNVKARIGGHSVRLITGEYPDGRLGEIILVTSKEGAAWRAMLNQFAIAVSIGLQHGVPLEAFVKVFTFQKFEPSGMVEGGSGRVKMASSLVDWIFRELAIEYAGRDDLAHVGAEDLDPFTISKPEITDEGVMRVMGESREVQLTLDSIPSVESSEERTYRLAREAGFTGDICDECGSSKMVRNGTCLKCNDCGSTTGCS
;
A
#
# COMPACT_ATOMS: atom_id res chain seq x y z
N TYR A 1 -13.23 26.01 -1.15
CA TYR A 1 -13.39 25.93 -2.60
C TYR A 1 -12.94 27.21 -3.30
N ALA A 2 -13.48 28.39 -2.96
CA ALA A 2 -13.20 29.65 -3.65
C ALA A 2 -11.70 30.03 -3.67
N ILE A 3 -10.99 29.83 -2.55
CA ILE A 3 -9.54 30.08 -2.46
C ILE A 3 -8.77 29.08 -3.33
N CYS A 4 -9.14 27.81 -3.31
CA CYS A 4 -8.51 26.77 -4.13
C CYS A 4 -8.72 27.05 -5.64
N GLY A 5 -9.95 27.41 -6.03
CA GLY A 5 -10.27 27.84 -7.40
C GLY A 5 -9.45 29.07 -7.83
N ALA A 6 -9.30 30.06 -6.97
CA ALA A 6 -8.50 31.24 -7.28
C ALA A 6 -7.00 30.92 -7.44
N LEU A 7 -6.43 30.12 -6.54
CA LEU A 7 -5.01 29.72 -6.61
C LEU A 7 -4.71 28.91 -7.87
N THR A 8 -5.56 27.93 -8.21
CA THR A 8 -5.42 27.13 -9.44
C THR A 8 -5.64 27.96 -10.70
N SER A 9 -6.56 28.94 -10.63
CA SER A 9 -6.80 29.92 -11.69
C SER A 9 -5.56 30.78 -11.96
N ILE A 10 -4.94 31.34 -10.93
CA ILE A 10 -3.69 32.11 -11.04
C ILE A 10 -2.60 31.23 -11.65
N MET A 11 -2.37 30.04 -11.09
CA MET A 11 -1.32 29.11 -11.54
C MET A 11 -1.45 28.79 -13.04
N CYS A 12 -2.64 28.44 -13.49
CA CYS A 12 -2.86 28.04 -14.89
C CYS A 12 -2.89 29.24 -15.83
N GLY A 13 -3.53 30.36 -15.42
CA GLY A 13 -3.56 31.59 -16.20
C GLY A 13 -2.17 32.17 -16.42
N GLU A 14 -1.33 32.24 -15.37
CA GLU A 14 0.07 32.66 -15.49
C GLU A 14 0.88 31.72 -16.41
N SER A 15 0.67 30.40 -16.29
CA SER A 15 1.33 29.43 -17.14
C SER A 15 0.98 29.61 -18.60
N TYR A 16 -0.27 29.89 -18.94
CA TYR A 16 -0.70 30.13 -20.33
C TYR A 16 -0.28 31.51 -20.82
N ALA A 17 -0.29 32.55 -19.98
CA ALA A 17 0.25 33.85 -20.32
C ALA A 17 1.73 33.76 -20.69
N THR A 18 2.53 33.03 -19.89
CA THR A 18 3.95 32.75 -20.19
C THR A 18 4.10 31.90 -21.46
N SER A 19 3.21 30.91 -21.67
CA SER A 19 3.23 30.08 -22.88
C SER A 19 2.94 30.91 -24.15
N ALA A 20 2.08 31.92 -24.06
CA ALA A 20 1.83 32.85 -25.15
C ALA A 20 3.03 33.79 -25.39
N GLU A 21 3.64 34.31 -24.33
CA GLU A 21 4.88 35.09 -24.39
C GLU A 21 6.01 34.28 -25.05
N MET A 22 6.19 33.02 -24.68
CA MET A 22 7.16 32.13 -25.36
C MET A 22 6.81 31.93 -26.84
N ALA A 23 5.53 31.82 -27.18
CA ALA A 23 5.11 31.67 -28.57
C ALA A 23 5.45 32.90 -29.43
N SER A 24 5.48 34.11 -28.87
CA SER A 24 5.86 35.33 -29.58
C SER A 24 7.30 35.27 -30.11
N PHE A 25 8.19 34.55 -29.44
CA PHE A 25 9.61 34.41 -29.85
C PHE A 25 9.90 33.10 -30.58
N MET A 26 9.24 32.00 -30.19
CA MET A 26 9.56 30.62 -30.65
C MET A 26 8.50 30.07 -31.61
N GLY A 27 7.43 30.78 -31.84
CA GLY A 27 6.23 30.28 -32.52
C GLY A 27 5.36 29.38 -31.60
N PRO A 28 4.11 29.20 -31.93
CA PRO A 28 3.19 28.34 -31.19
C PRO A 28 3.58 26.85 -31.29
N PHE A 29 2.84 25.97 -30.58
CA PHE A 29 3.05 24.52 -30.67
C PHE A 29 2.74 24.00 -32.09
N PRO A 30 3.31 22.86 -32.52
CA PRO A 30 2.98 22.25 -33.80
C PRO A 30 1.47 22.03 -33.95
N ASP A 31 0.93 22.24 -35.16
CA ASP A 31 -0.51 22.16 -35.47
C ASP A 31 -1.41 23.22 -34.78
N TYR A 32 -0.84 24.26 -34.13
CA TYR A 32 -1.65 25.31 -33.51
C TYR A 32 -2.61 25.98 -34.51
N ASP A 33 -2.12 26.33 -35.71
CA ASP A 33 -2.94 27.01 -36.72
C ASP A 33 -4.22 26.25 -37.05
N ARG A 34 -4.14 24.93 -37.09
CA ARG A 34 -5.29 24.05 -37.35
C ARG A 34 -6.24 23.94 -36.16
N ASN A 35 -5.76 24.19 -34.95
CA ASN A 35 -6.49 24.03 -33.69
C ASN A 35 -6.71 25.35 -32.95
N SER A 36 -6.33 26.51 -33.52
CA SER A 36 -6.32 27.80 -32.84
C SER A 36 -7.70 28.19 -32.28
N GLU A 37 -8.77 28.04 -33.07
CA GLU A 37 -10.11 28.37 -32.60
C GLU A 37 -10.56 27.48 -31.43
N SER A 38 -10.29 26.18 -31.51
CA SER A 38 -10.60 25.25 -30.41
C SER A 38 -9.80 25.56 -29.14
N MET A 39 -8.53 25.94 -29.30
CA MET A 39 -7.67 26.34 -28.18
C MET A 39 -8.15 27.65 -27.54
N LEU A 40 -8.42 28.67 -28.35
CA LEU A 40 -8.92 29.96 -27.85
C LEU A 40 -10.29 29.82 -27.17
N ARG A 41 -11.18 28.96 -27.70
CA ARG A 41 -12.46 28.62 -27.04
C ARG A 41 -12.25 28.07 -25.64
N VAL A 42 -11.29 27.15 -25.46
CA VAL A 42 -10.95 26.61 -24.14
C VAL A 42 -10.45 27.73 -23.23
N MET A 43 -9.58 28.62 -23.70
CA MET A 43 -9.07 29.74 -22.92
C MET A 43 -10.17 30.73 -22.54
N ARG A 44 -11.10 31.02 -23.46
CA ARG A 44 -12.29 31.85 -23.15
C ARG A 44 -13.17 31.20 -22.08
N ASN A 45 -13.35 29.90 -22.10
CA ASN A 45 -14.13 29.18 -21.08
C ASN A 45 -13.44 29.18 -19.72
N HIS A 46 -12.11 29.01 -19.65
CA HIS A 46 -11.34 29.18 -18.41
C HIS A 46 -11.49 30.60 -17.82
N LYS A 47 -11.39 31.63 -18.67
CA LYS A 47 -11.62 33.01 -18.26
C LYS A 47 -13.02 33.21 -17.70
N ARG A 48 -14.07 32.70 -18.38
CA ARG A 48 -15.46 32.76 -17.90
C ARG A 48 -15.63 32.14 -16.52
N ALA A 49 -14.99 31.02 -16.27
CA ALA A 49 -15.01 30.38 -14.95
C ALA A 49 -14.35 31.27 -13.87
N ALA A 50 -13.27 31.99 -14.18
CA ALA A 50 -12.64 32.94 -13.25
C ALA A 50 -13.57 34.11 -12.92
N TYR A 51 -14.45 34.47 -13.84
CA TYR A 51 -15.45 35.54 -13.65
C TYR A 51 -16.78 35.06 -13.08
N ASP A 52 -16.95 33.73 -12.84
CA ASP A 52 -18.22 33.12 -12.40
C ASP A 52 -19.36 33.45 -13.37
N ALA A 53 -19.09 33.32 -14.67
CA ALA A 53 -20.03 33.67 -15.74
C ALA A 53 -21.27 32.76 -15.74
N PRO A 54 -22.43 33.24 -16.20
CA PRO A 54 -23.63 32.41 -16.32
C PRO A 54 -23.47 31.32 -17.39
N SER A 55 -24.28 30.27 -17.31
CA SER A 55 -24.17 29.05 -18.14
C SER A 55 -24.26 29.33 -19.64
N GLU A 56 -25.05 30.31 -20.04
CA GLU A 56 -25.27 30.72 -21.44
C GLU A 56 -24.04 31.37 -22.08
N ASP A 57 -23.08 31.84 -21.33
CA ASP A 57 -21.87 32.46 -21.85
C ASP A 57 -20.80 31.43 -22.24
N TYR A 58 -20.90 30.18 -21.76
CA TYR A 58 -19.92 29.15 -22.09
C TYR A 58 -20.09 28.60 -23.49
N GLU A 59 -18.98 28.42 -24.19
CA GLU A 59 -18.96 27.91 -25.56
C GLU A 59 -18.86 26.39 -25.58
N GLU A 60 -19.85 25.74 -26.20
CA GLU A 60 -19.88 24.28 -26.44
C GLU A 60 -19.67 23.41 -25.19
N LEU A 61 -20.14 23.85 -24.03
CA LEU A 61 -20.15 23.04 -22.81
C LEU A 61 -21.58 22.60 -22.48
N THR A 62 -21.72 21.30 -22.17
CA THR A 62 -23.00 20.71 -21.74
C THR A 62 -23.18 20.82 -20.21
N VAL A 63 -22.10 20.99 -19.48
CA VAL A 63 -22.07 21.16 -18.03
C VAL A 63 -21.42 22.50 -17.71
N THR A 64 -22.03 23.26 -16.81
CA THR A 64 -21.49 24.55 -16.36
C THR A 64 -20.39 24.32 -15.34
N PRO A 65 -19.15 24.80 -15.57
CA PRO A 65 -18.07 24.70 -14.61
C PRO A 65 -18.36 25.46 -13.31
N MET A 66 -17.79 24.98 -12.20
CA MET A 66 -17.84 25.70 -10.91
C MET A 66 -16.94 26.95 -10.97
N GLY A 67 -17.53 28.13 -11.07
CA GLY A 67 -16.81 29.40 -11.04
C GLY A 67 -16.29 29.80 -9.67
N ILE A 68 -15.43 30.84 -9.63
CA ILE A 68 -14.88 31.37 -8.38
C ILE A 68 -15.94 32.22 -7.67
N ASN A 69 -16.43 31.73 -6.53
CA ASN A 69 -17.41 32.48 -5.73
C ASN A 69 -16.79 33.76 -5.17
N SER A 70 -17.13 34.92 -5.77
CA SER A 70 -16.58 36.23 -5.44
C SER A 70 -16.88 36.70 -4.00
N LYS A 71 -17.98 36.21 -3.40
CA LYS A 71 -18.37 36.56 -2.02
C LYS A 71 -17.53 35.85 -0.96
N LYS A 72 -16.90 34.74 -1.33
CA LYS A 72 -16.09 33.87 -0.42
C LYS A 72 -14.61 33.86 -0.76
N CYS A 73 -14.19 34.49 -1.84
CA CYS A 73 -12.80 34.66 -2.23
C CYS A 73 -12.23 35.99 -1.70
N PRO A 74 -11.00 35.99 -1.15
CA PRO A 74 -10.27 37.23 -0.88
C PRO A 74 -10.15 38.06 -2.16
N LYS A 75 -10.32 39.38 -2.04
CA LYS A 75 -10.38 40.27 -3.23
C LYS A 75 -9.10 40.28 -4.05
N ASP A 76 -7.96 40.31 -3.38
CA ASP A 76 -6.63 40.27 -3.99
C ASP A 76 -6.40 38.98 -4.81
N LEU A 77 -6.82 37.84 -4.29
CA LEU A 77 -6.75 36.55 -5.03
C LEU A 77 -7.71 36.53 -6.20
N LEU A 78 -8.92 37.06 -6.04
CA LEU A 78 -9.90 37.09 -7.11
C LEU A 78 -9.45 38.00 -8.27
N GLU A 79 -8.91 39.16 -7.96
CA GLU A 79 -8.36 40.10 -8.95
C GLU A 79 -7.18 39.47 -9.68
N ALA A 80 -6.21 38.89 -8.97
CA ALA A 80 -5.07 38.22 -9.57
C ALA A 80 -5.49 37.03 -10.47
N ALA A 81 -6.52 36.25 -10.06
CA ALA A 81 -7.05 35.16 -10.86
C ALA A 81 -7.66 35.61 -12.20
N ARG A 82 -8.38 36.74 -12.18
CA ARG A 82 -8.99 37.34 -13.37
C ARG A 82 -7.94 37.94 -14.29
N ASP A 83 -7.01 38.73 -13.72
CA ASP A 83 -5.93 39.36 -14.47
C ASP A 83 -5.04 38.34 -15.19
N ALA A 84 -4.75 37.19 -14.55
CA ALA A 84 -3.97 36.13 -15.17
C ALA A 84 -4.65 35.59 -16.45
N TRP A 85 -5.97 35.35 -16.41
CA TRP A 85 -6.70 34.87 -17.60
C TRP A 85 -6.95 35.97 -18.63
N ASP A 86 -7.12 37.21 -18.22
CA ASP A 86 -7.22 38.34 -19.14
C ASP A 86 -5.93 38.50 -19.93
N ARG A 87 -4.78 38.37 -19.27
CA ARG A 87 -3.49 38.39 -19.91
C ARG A 87 -3.27 37.17 -20.80
N ALA A 88 -3.55 35.96 -20.30
CA ALA A 88 -3.37 34.72 -21.04
C ALA A 88 -4.17 34.73 -22.35
N LEU A 89 -5.43 35.18 -22.32
CA LEU A 89 -6.25 35.24 -23.52
C LEU A 89 -5.76 36.31 -24.51
N ARG A 90 -5.48 37.53 -24.03
CA ARG A 90 -4.99 38.63 -24.89
C ARG A 90 -3.70 38.25 -25.61
N GLU A 91 -2.68 37.78 -24.89
CA GLU A 91 -1.40 37.38 -25.48
C GLU A 91 -1.57 36.15 -26.41
N GLY A 92 -2.47 35.22 -26.05
CA GLY A 92 -2.76 34.03 -26.84
C GLY A 92 -3.50 34.33 -28.16
N GLU A 93 -4.38 35.34 -28.19
CA GLU A 93 -5.03 35.82 -29.41
C GLU A 93 -4.01 36.44 -30.39
N GLU A 94 -2.96 37.09 -29.88
CA GLU A 94 -1.93 37.72 -30.69
C GLU A 94 -0.85 36.74 -31.17
N HIS A 95 -0.39 35.83 -30.31
CA HIS A 95 0.82 35.02 -30.55
C HIS A 95 0.55 33.51 -30.60
N GLY A 96 -0.65 33.05 -30.26
CA GLY A 96 -0.90 31.64 -30.00
C GLY A 96 -0.27 31.17 -28.69
N TYR A 97 -0.15 29.85 -28.51
CA TYR A 97 0.46 29.27 -27.31
C TYR A 97 1.57 28.31 -27.67
N ARG A 98 2.69 28.37 -26.94
CA ARG A 98 3.81 27.43 -27.11
C ARG A 98 3.48 26.04 -26.63
N ASN A 99 2.59 25.90 -25.66
CA ASN A 99 2.20 24.65 -25.01
C ASN A 99 0.69 24.41 -25.17
N ALA A 100 0.31 23.24 -25.67
CA ALA A 100 -1.11 22.84 -25.76
C ALA A 100 -1.72 22.62 -24.36
N GLN A 101 -0.95 22.08 -23.41
CA GLN A 101 -1.34 21.93 -22.00
C GLN A 101 -0.17 22.39 -21.10
N THR A 102 -0.49 23.00 -19.96
CA THR A 102 0.52 23.58 -19.05
C THR A 102 0.46 23.05 -17.64
N THR A 103 -0.72 22.65 -17.14
CA THR A 103 -0.92 22.34 -15.72
C THR A 103 -1.64 21.02 -15.50
N VAL A 104 -1.25 20.33 -14.43
CA VAL A 104 -1.92 19.18 -13.84
C VAL A 104 -1.85 19.32 -12.31
N ILE A 105 -2.72 18.62 -11.59
CA ILE A 105 -2.53 18.40 -10.16
C ILE A 105 -2.22 16.92 -9.97
N ALA A 106 -0.93 16.63 -9.77
CA ALA A 106 -0.43 15.29 -9.50
C ALA A 106 -0.58 14.93 -8.02
N PRO A 107 -0.47 13.64 -7.63
CA PRO A 107 -0.51 13.21 -6.22
C PRO A 107 0.62 13.82 -5.37
N THR A 108 1.82 14.02 -5.95
CA THR A 108 3.01 14.62 -5.31
C THR A 108 3.40 14.00 -3.96
N GLY A 109 3.16 12.69 -3.76
CA GLY A 109 3.37 12.00 -2.48
C GLY A 109 4.81 12.11 -1.98
N THR A 110 5.76 11.51 -2.69
CA THR A 110 7.17 11.48 -2.27
C THR A 110 7.81 12.88 -2.28
N ILE A 111 7.57 13.67 -3.32
CA ILE A 111 8.14 15.02 -3.41
C ILE A 111 7.55 15.94 -2.34
N GLY A 112 6.25 15.83 -2.02
CA GLY A 112 5.61 16.58 -0.94
C GLY A 112 6.25 16.29 0.42
N LEU A 113 6.53 15.02 0.71
CA LEU A 113 7.22 14.61 1.95
C LEU A 113 8.65 15.17 2.02
N VAL A 114 9.41 15.09 0.92
CA VAL A 114 10.78 15.66 0.85
C VAL A 114 10.76 17.17 1.08
N MET A 115 9.74 17.87 0.62
CA MET A 115 9.57 19.31 0.81
C MET A 115 8.96 19.69 2.17
N GLY A 116 8.62 18.71 3.02
CA GLY A 116 8.00 18.94 4.32
C GLY A 116 6.57 19.48 4.24
N ALA A 117 5.85 19.19 3.15
CA ALA A 117 4.45 19.58 2.99
C ALA A 117 3.55 18.70 3.86
N ASP A 118 2.63 19.31 4.61
CA ASP A 118 1.68 18.59 5.46
C ASP A 118 0.64 17.80 4.61
N THR A 119 0.30 18.32 3.42
CA THR A 119 -0.59 17.68 2.45
C THR A 119 0.02 17.66 1.06
N THR A 120 -0.49 16.85 0.16
CA THR A 120 0.02 16.68 -1.20
C THR A 120 -1.06 16.97 -2.24
N GLY A 121 -0.68 17.61 -3.35
CA GLY A 121 -1.61 17.99 -4.41
C GLY A 121 -2.78 18.81 -3.88
N VAL A 122 -4.00 18.34 -4.10
CA VAL A 122 -5.26 18.94 -3.59
C VAL A 122 -5.93 18.02 -2.55
N GLU A 123 -5.14 17.11 -1.96
CA GLU A 123 -5.61 16.23 -0.90
C GLU A 123 -5.78 16.99 0.42
N PRO A 124 -6.79 16.67 1.23
CA PRO A 124 -6.80 17.10 2.63
C PRO A 124 -5.79 16.26 3.43
N GLN A 125 -5.56 16.64 4.67
CA GLN A 125 -4.81 15.82 5.60
C GLN A 125 -5.50 14.45 5.74
N PHE A 126 -4.74 13.35 5.62
CA PHE A 126 -5.29 12.00 5.72
C PHE A 126 -5.77 11.70 7.14
N SER A 127 -4.92 11.94 8.14
CA SER A 127 -5.19 11.84 9.57
C SER A 127 -4.25 12.79 10.32
N LEU A 128 -4.58 13.20 11.54
CA LEU A 128 -3.74 14.08 12.38
C LEU A 128 -2.39 13.44 12.69
N ILE A 129 -2.36 12.13 12.89
CA ILE A 129 -1.16 11.31 12.93
C ILE A 129 -1.28 10.26 11.83
N GLN A 130 -0.22 10.08 11.07
CA GLN A 130 -0.14 9.09 10.01
C GLN A 130 1.06 8.19 10.23
N TYR A 131 0.92 6.94 9.87
CA TYR A 131 2.01 5.98 9.81
C TYR A 131 2.23 5.58 8.36
N LYS A 132 3.43 5.83 7.85
CA LYS A 132 3.80 5.48 6.49
C LYS A 132 4.78 4.33 6.51
N THR A 133 4.41 3.23 5.86
CA THR A 133 5.32 2.10 5.63
C THR A 133 6.38 2.50 4.61
N LEU A 134 7.64 2.32 4.94
CA LEU A 134 8.79 2.63 4.09
C LEU A 134 9.11 1.46 3.16
N ALA A 135 9.54 1.75 1.94
CA ALA A 135 9.89 0.73 0.95
C ALA A 135 11.03 -0.20 1.39
N GLY A 136 11.89 0.26 2.31
CA GLY A 136 12.99 -0.54 2.91
C GLY A 136 12.60 -1.28 4.19
N GLY A 137 11.32 -1.33 4.55
CA GLY A 137 10.83 -1.83 5.84
C GLY A 137 10.80 -0.73 6.91
N GLY A 138 10.05 -0.98 7.98
CA GLY A 138 9.80 0.00 9.03
C GLY A 138 8.67 0.97 8.69
N SER A 139 8.31 1.80 9.66
CA SER A 139 7.28 2.83 9.50
C SER A 139 7.75 4.17 10.02
N MET A 140 7.26 5.23 9.42
CA MET A 140 7.54 6.60 9.83
C MET A 140 6.25 7.25 10.33
N ARG A 141 6.30 7.80 11.56
CA ARG A 141 5.21 8.59 12.14
C ARG A 141 5.29 10.02 11.61
N ILE A 142 4.22 10.49 10.99
CA ILE A 142 4.08 11.85 10.44
C ILE A 142 3.01 12.57 11.24
N ILE A 143 3.34 13.75 11.77
CA ILE A 143 2.46 14.57 12.61
C ILE A 143 2.13 15.84 11.84
N ASN A 144 0.87 16.26 11.89
CA ASN A 144 0.44 17.52 11.28
C ASN A 144 0.92 18.72 12.10
N ASN A 145 1.90 19.44 11.59
CA ASN A 145 2.49 20.61 12.22
C ASN A 145 1.56 21.84 12.21
N GLY A 146 0.48 21.83 11.44
CA GLY A 146 -0.50 22.92 11.37
C GLY A 146 -1.44 22.99 12.57
N VAL A 147 -1.61 21.89 13.33
CA VAL A 147 -2.57 21.82 14.46
C VAL A 147 -2.28 22.86 15.55
N PRO A 148 -1.04 23.04 16.07
CA PRO A 148 -0.75 24.07 17.06
C PRO A 148 -1.02 25.48 16.56
N ALA A 149 -0.73 25.76 15.28
CA ALA A 149 -0.98 27.07 14.67
C ALA A 149 -2.48 27.36 14.54
N ALA A 150 -3.28 26.36 14.14
CA ALA A 150 -4.73 26.46 14.06
C ALA A 150 -5.35 26.72 15.45
N LEU A 151 -4.96 25.95 16.47
CA LEU A 151 -5.42 26.14 17.84
C LEU A 151 -5.07 27.55 18.37
N LYS A 152 -3.86 28.04 18.10
CA LYS A 152 -3.46 29.41 18.44
C LYS A 152 -4.36 30.46 17.76
N ARG A 153 -4.68 30.29 16.49
CA ARG A 153 -5.56 31.20 15.74
C ARG A 153 -7.00 31.14 16.24
N LEU A 154 -7.45 30.00 16.74
CA LEU A 154 -8.76 29.85 17.40
C LEU A 154 -8.80 30.43 18.83
N GLY A 155 -7.69 30.99 19.33
CA GLY A 155 -7.63 31.70 20.61
C GLY A 155 -7.31 30.82 21.81
N TYR A 156 -6.80 29.60 21.63
CA TYR A 156 -6.36 28.75 22.74
C TYR A 156 -5.03 29.24 23.33
N SER A 157 -4.91 29.19 24.66
CA SER A 157 -3.66 29.54 25.35
C SER A 157 -2.62 28.42 25.18
N LYS A 158 -1.34 28.77 25.31
CA LYS A 158 -0.23 27.82 25.17
C LYS A 158 -0.37 26.55 26.06
N PRO A 159 -0.75 26.64 27.36
CA PRO A 159 -0.98 25.46 28.18
C PRO A 159 -2.10 24.55 27.65
N LYS A 160 -3.20 25.13 27.14
CA LYS A 160 -4.29 24.34 26.54
C LYS A 160 -3.84 23.68 25.25
N ILE A 161 -3.08 24.39 24.41
CA ILE A 161 -2.52 23.82 23.17
C ILE A 161 -1.62 22.62 23.51
N ASN A 162 -0.72 22.76 24.50
CA ASN A 162 0.14 21.64 24.91
C ASN A 162 -0.70 20.43 25.39
N GLY A 163 -1.70 20.64 26.26
CA GLY A 163 -2.56 19.55 26.73
C GLY A 163 -3.36 18.87 25.61
N ILE A 164 -3.81 19.64 24.60
CA ILE A 164 -4.46 19.07 23.41
C ILE A 164 -3.45 18.27 22.59
N MET A 165 -2.22 18.77 22.42
CA MET A 165 -1.18 18.06 21.70
C MET A 165 -0.76 16.78 22.42
N ASP A 166 -0.62 16.81 23.75
CA ASP A 166 -0.32 15.61 24.56
C ASP A 166 -1.44 14.56 24.43
N TYR A 167 -2.71 15.01 24.37
CA TYR A 167 -3.84 14.12 24.14
C TYR A 167 -3.81 13.45 22.77
N ILE A 168 -3.42 14.19 21.72
CA ILE A 168 -3.33 13.66 20.35
C ILE A 168 -2.10 12.74 20.19
N MET A 169 -0.93 13.22 20.66
CA MET A 169 0.37 12.61 20.34
C MET A 169 0.90 11.69 21.44
N GLY A 170 0.38 11.81 22.65
CA GLY A 170 0.96 11.21 23.84
C GLY A 170 2.15 11.98 24.38
N THR A 171 2.55 11.61 25.59
CA THR A 171 3.67 12.24 26.32
C THR A 171 5.02 11.63 25.95
N MET A 172 5.05 10.48 25.28
CA MET A 172 6.22 9.66 24.98
C MET A 172 7.06 9.35 26.24
N SER A 173 6.39 9.21 27.39
CA SER A 173 7.02 8.97 28.69
C SER A 173 6.05 8.32 29.66
N LEU A 174 6.57 7.49 30.56
CA LEU A 174 5.82 6.95 31.70
C LEU A 174 5.60 7.98 32.81
N THR A 175 6.16 9.19 32.70
CA THR A 175 5.97 10.24 33.69
C THR A 175 4.52 10.68 33.75
N GLY A 176 3.87 10.47 34.90
CA GLY A 176 2.46 10.78 35.09
C GLY A 176 1.49 9.81 34.42
N CYS A 177 2.02 8.68 33.92
CA CYS A 177 1.22 7.64 33.27
C CYS A 177 0.22 7.04 34.26
N PRO A 178 -1.07 6.93 33.91
CA PRO A 178 -2.02 6.20 34.74
C PRO A 178 -1.66 4.70 34.77
N ASN A 179 -2.00 4.03 35.86
CA ASN A 179 -1.80 2.60 36.09
C ASN A 179 -0.33 2.12 36.10
N LEU A 180 0.52 2.59 35.20
CA LEU A 180 1.97 2.33 35.16
C LEU A 180 2.76 3.40 35.91
N THR A 181 2.37 3.64 37.18
CA THR A 181 3.06 4.64 38.03
C THR A 181 4.43 4.15 38.49
N SER A 182 5.34 5.09 38.77
CA SER A 182 6.67 4.74 39.31
C SER A 182 6.59 3.85 40.55
N SER A 183 5.66 4.15 41.48
CA SER A 183 5.49 3.34 42.69
C SER A 183 5.07 1.89 42.37
N ARG A 184 4.13 1.69 41.45
CA ARG A 184 3.68 0.34 41.06
C ARG A 184 4.76 -0.43 40.31
N LEU A 185 5.57 0.25 39.49
CA LEU A 185 6.70 -0.36 38.82
C LEU A 185 7.82 -0.73 39.82
N ASP A 186 8.10 0.12 40.81
CA ASP A 186 9.06 -0.18 41.90
C ASP A 186 8.60 -1.40 42.70
N GLU A 187 7.32 -1.52 43.06
CA GLU A 187 6.73 -2.68 43.74
C GLU A 187 6.88 -3.98 42.93
N LEU A 188 6.84 -3.88 41.58
CA LEU A 188 7.06 -5.00 40.66
C LEU A 188 8.55 -5.27 40.39
N GLY A 189 9.49 -4.53 41.03
CA GLY A 189 10.91 -4.73 40.93
C GLY A 189 11.62 -4.02 39.79
N PHE A 190 10.92 -3.09 39.07
CA PHE A 190 11.55 -2.32 38.01
C PHE A 190 12.53 -1.29 38.59
N THR A 191 13.79 -1.39 38.22
CA THR A 191 14.82 -0.43 38.65
C THR A 191 14.75 0.86 37.81
N PRO A 192 15.25 2.01 38.31
CA PRO A 192 15.31 3.26 37.56
C PRO A 192 16.03 3.11 36.21
N GLU A 193 17.01 2.22 36.10
CA GLU A 193 17.74 1.95 34.86
C GLU A 193 16.82 1.26 33.82
N VAL A 194 16.01 0.29 34.25
CA VAL A 194 15.06 -0.40 33.38
C VAL A 194 13.96 0.56 32.91
N VAL A 195 13.41 1.38 33.83
CA VAL A 195 12.41 2.42 33.49
C VAL A 195 13.00 3.44 32.51
N SER A 196 14.28 3.80 32.66
CA SER A 196 14.97 4.68 31.72
C SER A 196 15.12 4.06 30.32
N LYS A 197 15.42 2.76 30.23
CA LYS A 197 15.46 2.03 28.96
C LYS A 197 14.09 2.02 28.28
N ILE A 198 13.03 1.73 29.04
CA ILE A 198 11.65 1.76 28.54
C ILE A 198 11.33 3.14 27.97
N ASN A 199 11.56 4.23 28.72
CA ASN A 199 11.33 5.58 28.23
C ASN A 199 12.13 5.92 26.97
N SER A 200 13.38 5.44 26.87
CA SER A 200 14.24 5.68 25.71
C SER A 200 13.77 4.91 24.47
N SER A 201 13.11 3.78 24.64
CA SER A 201 12.61 2.96 23.53
C SER A 201 11.27 3.45 22.95
N MET A 202 10.56 4.38 23.62
CA MET A 202 9.24 4.84 23.20
C MET A 202 9.19 5.39 21.78
N ALA A 203 10.29 5.98 21.30
CA ALA A 203 10.39 6.51 19.93
C ALA A 203 10.48 5.40 18.86
N ASP A 204 10.94 4.21 19.24
CA ASP A 204 11.25 3.10 18.33
C ASP A 204 10.18 2.01 18.35
N VAL A 205 9.18 2.11 19.24
CA VAL A 205 8.08 1.15 19.39
C VAL A 205 6.72 1.80 19.10
N PHE A 206 5.74 0.98 18.77
CA PHE A 206 4.42 1.44 18.32
C PHE A 206 3.31 1.34 19.39
N GLY A 207 3.65 0.88 20.59
CA GLY A 207 2.71 0.75 21.68
C GLY A 207 3.40 0.39 22.98
N ILE A 208 2.65 0.56 24.09
CA ILE A 208 3.20 0.38 25.43
C ILE A 208 3.69 -1.07 25.67
N ARG A 209 2.97 -2.08 25.12
CA ARG A 209 3.38 -3.49 25.21
C ARG A 209 4.75 -3.71 24.58
N GLY A 210 5.00 -3.11 23.42
CA GLY A 210 6.30 -3.17 22.76
C GLY A 210 7.44 -2.59 23.60
N ALA A 211 7.20 -1.50 24.34
CA ALA A 211 8.21 -0.89 25.23
C ALA A 211 8.57 -1.78 26.43
N PHE A 212 7.69 -2.69 26.81
CA PHE A 212 7.91 -3.68 27.87
C PHE A 212 8.38 -5.05 27.33
N ALA A 213 8.69 -5.17 26.05
CA ALA A 213 9.18 -6.42 25.48
C ALA A 213 10.50 -6.88 26.15
N PRO A 214 10.72 -8.20 26.33
CA PRO A 214 11.94 -8.74 26.95
C PRO A 214 13.25 -8.27 26.29
N SER A 215 13.21 -8.01 24.98
CA SER A 215 14.36 -7.45 24.23
C SER A 215 14.76 -6.03 24.65
N ILE A 216 13.81 -5.26 25.21
CA ILE A 216 14.05 -3.88 25.69
C ILE A 216 14.40 -3.87 27.18
N ILE A 217 13.57 -4.51 27.99
CA ILE A 217 13.76 -4.50 29.45
C ILE A 217 14.90 -5.40 29.90
N GLY A 218 15.29 -6.39 29.11
CA GLY A 218 16.40 -7.30 29.34
C GLY A 218 15.94 -8.69 29.79
N ILE A 219 16.44 -9.74 29.12
CA ILE A 219 16.05 -11.13 29.37
C ILE A 219 16.42 -11.58 30.79
N ASP A 220 17.58 -11.18 31.28
CA ASP A 220 18.02 -11.53 32.64
C ASP A 220 17.07 -10.91 33.68
N PHE A 221 16.69 -9.64 33.50
CA PHE A 221 15.73 -8.97 34.36
C PHE A 221 14.33 -9.66 34.32
N CYS A 222 13.86 -10.08 33.13
CA CYS A 222 12.61 -10.82 32.99
C CYS A 222 12.60 -12.11 33.79
N LYS A 223 13.72 -12.84 33.80
CA LYS A 223 13.85 -14.13 34.53
C LYS A 223 14.04 -13.94 36.03
N GLU A 224 14.97 -13.09 36.42
CA GLU A 224 15.42 -12.96 37.81
C GLU A 224 14.41 -12.14 38.65
N SER A 225 13.83 -11.08 38.07
CA SER A 225 12.95 -10.16 38.78
C SER A 225 11.48 -10.40 38.53
N LEU A 226 11.10 -10.73 37.27
CA LEU A 226 9.69 -10.90 36.89
C LEU A 226 9.24 -12.38 36.90
N GLY A 227 10.17 -13.34 37.14
CA GLY A 227 9.83 -14.76 37.22
C GLY A 227 9.43 -15.42 35.90
N MET A 228 9.78 -14.83 34.77
CA MET A 228 9.45 -15.34 33.43
C MET A 228 10.32 -16.54 33.05
N THR A 229 9.74 -17.49 32.29
CA THR A 229 10.48 -18.61 31.70
C THR A 229 11.25 -18.18 30.46
N GLN A 230 12.23 -19.02 30.02
CA GLN A 230 12.95 -18.76 28.78
C GLN A 230 12.00 -18.72 27.58
N GLU A 231 11.02 -19.63 27.52
CA GLU A 231 10.02 -19.71 26.44
C GLU A 231 9.19 -18.43 26.34
N GLN A 232 8.78 -17.86 27.49
CA GLN A 232 8.05 -16.59 27.55
C GLN A 232 8.93 -15.40 27.11
N CYS A 233 10.23 -15.43 27.40
CA CYS A 233 11.15 -14.39 26.95
C CYS A 233 11.46 -14.48 25.46
N ASP A 234 11.41 -15.67 24.88
CA ASP A 234 11.69 -15.92 23.46
C ASP A 234 10.45 -15.75 22.58
N ASP A 235 9.26 -15.67 23.17
CA ASP A 235 8.00 -15.40 22.45
C ASP A 235 7.86 -13.89 22.17
N PRO A 236 7.92 -13.45 20.91
CA PRO A 236 7.79 -12.03 20.55
C PRO A 236 6.39 -11.44 20.85
N TRP A 237 5.40 -12.29 21.06
CA TRP A 237 3.99 -11.92 21.28
C TRP A 237 3.56 -12.04 22.76
N PHE A 238 4.47 -12.43 23.65
CA PHE A 238 4.16 -12.58 25.05
C PHE A 238 3.81 -11.24 25.71
N ASP A 239 2.61 -11.14 26.28
CA ASP A 239 2.15 -9.94 26.99
C ASP A 239 2.75 -9.87 28.40
N VAL A 240 3.89 -9.17 28.51
CA VAL A 240 4.57 -8.95 29.78
C VAL A 240 3.70 -8.17 30.77
N LEU A 241 2.93 -7.17 30.30
CA LEU A 241 2.07 -6.37 31.20
C LEU A 241 0.90 -7.20 31.73
N GLY A 242 0.28 -8.03 30.90
CA GLY A 242 -0.73 -9.00 31.32
C GLY A 242 -0.17 -10.01 32.32
N HIS A 243 1.04 -10.54 32.11
CA HIS A 243 1.73 -11.42 33.06
C HIS A 243 1.97 -10.76 34.43
N LEU A 244 2.23 -9.45 34.44
CA LEU A 244 2.40 -8.67 35.68
C LEU A 244 1.06 -8.28 36.34
N GLY A 245 -0.07 -8.72 35.81
CA GLY A 245 -1.41 -8.52 36.37
C GLY A 245 -2.08 -7.20 36.02
N PHE A 246 -1.60 -6.50 34.96
CA PHE A 246 -2.32 -5.35 34.42
C PHE A 246 -3.49 -5.83 33.54
N THR A 247 -4.64 -5.23 33.70
CA THR A 247 -5.79 -5.46 32.85
C THR A 247 -5.63 -4.75 31.50
N SER A 248 -6.29 -5.25 30.46
CA SER A 248 -6.28 -4.59 29.13
C SER A 248 -6.68 -3.12 29.21
N THR A 249 -7.70 -2.79 30.01
CA THR A 249 -8.13 -1.40 30.21
C THR A 249 -7.01 -0.53 30.81
N GLU A 250 -6.29 -1.03 31.82
CA GLU A 250 -5.16 -0.29 32.43
C GLU A 250 -4.02 -0.08 31.43
N VAL A 251 -3.75 -1.09 30.59
CA VAL A 251 -2.72 -1.01 29.52
C VAL A 251 -3.16 -0.03 28.43
N ASP A 252 -4.43 -0.04 28.01
CA ASP A 252 -4.97 0.89 27.02
C ASP A 252 -4.93 2.34 27.52
N GLU A 253 -5.29 2.61 28.76
CA GLU A 253 -5.18 3.95 29.37
C GLU A 253 -3.73 4.43 29.45
N ALA A 254 -2.80 3.53 29.77
CA ALA A 254 -1.36 3.83 29.75
C ALA A 254 -0.87 4.09 28.31
N ASN A 255 -1.32 3.29 27.36
CA ASN A 255 -1.01 3.46 25.94
C ASN A 255 -1.51 4.81 25.41
N ASP A 256 -2.75 5.19 25.73
CA ASP A 256 -3.34 6.48 25.38
C ASP A 256 -2.53 7.65 25.95
N HIS A 257 -2.04 7.53 27.17
CA HIS A 257 -1.21 8.54 27.80
C HIS A 257 0.18 8.68 27.12
N VAL A 258 0.81 7.56 26.82
CA VAL A 258 2.20 7.54 26.30
C VAL A 258 2.22 7.80 24.79
N PHE A 259 1.35 7.15 24.02
CA PHE A 259 1.36 7.22 22.56
C PHE A 259 0.27 8.12 21.96
N GLY A 260 -0.64 8.63 22.81
CA GLY A 260 -1.75 9.50 22.41
C GLY A 260 -2.90 8.74 21.77
N ARG A 261 -4.02 9.43 21.64
CA ARG A 261 -5.25 8.88 21.06
C ARG A 261 -5.33 9.01 19.54
N GLY A 262 -4.38 9.72 18.93
CA GLY A 262 -4.37 9.96 17.48
C GLY A 262 -5.50 10.86 16.97
N THR A 263 -6.43 11.28 17.82
CA THR A 263 -7.57 12.15 17.50
C THR A 263 -7.63 13.38 18.40
N ILE A 264 -8.25 14.44 17.91
CA ILE A 264 -8.54 15.65 18.70
C ILE A 264 -9.94 15.58 19.34
N GLU A 265 -10.78 14.66 18.90
CA GLU A 265 -12.12 14.46 19.43
C GLU A 265 -12.06 14.03 20.90
N GLY A 266 -12.86 14.67 21.73
CA GLY A 266 -12.85 14.44 23.18
C GLY A 266 -11.66 15.04 23.94
N SER A 267 -10.78 15.82 23.26
CA SER A 267 -9.64 16.45 23.92
C SER A 267 -10.09 17.45 24.98
N PRO A 268 -9.53 17.41 26.21
CA PRO A 268 -9.90 18.30 27.29
C PRO A 268 -9.71 19.78 26.94
N GLY A 269 -10.77 20.56 27.10
CA GLY A 269 -10.74 22.00 26.90
C GLY A 269 -10.84 22.47 25.44
N LEU A 270 -10.97 21.58 24.48
CA LEU A 270 -11.36 21.91 23.12
C LEU A 270 -12.88 22.15 23.06
N LYS A 271 -13.30 23.14 22.28
CA LYS A 271 -14.72 23.41 22.04
C LYS A 271 -15.22 22.61 20.83
N ASP A 272 -16.40 22.04 20.92
CA ASP A 272 -17.01 21.23 19.84
C ASP A 272 -17.21 22.04 18.56
N GLU A 273 -17.50 23.35 18.65
CA GLU A 273 -17.64 24.23 17.49
C GLU A 273 -16.37 24.36 16.65
N HIS A 274 -15.19 24.01 17.21
CA HIS A 274 -13.89 24.04 16.54
C HIS A 274 -13.48 22.70 15.92
N LEU A 275 -14.16 21.57 16.24
CA LEU A 275 -13.84 20.25 15.71
C LEU A 275 -13.77 20.21 14.18
N PRO A 276 -14.71 20.86 13.42
CA PRO A 276 -14.68 20.81 11.97
C PRO A 276 -13.41 21.37 11.30
N VAL A 277 -12.64 22.20 12.03
CA VAL A 277 -11.36 22.73 11.54
C VAL A 277 -10.30 21.63 11.42
N PHE A 278 -10.45 20.56 12.17
CA PHE A 278 -9.49 19.45 12.28
C PHE A 278 -9.99 18.15 11.63
N ASP A 279 -11.13 18.18 10.93
CA ASP A 279 -11.61 17.03 10.18
C ASP A 279 -10.60 16.64 9.09
N CYS A 280 -10.25 15.37 9.04
CA CYS A 280 -9.32 14.80 8.09
C CYS A 280 -10.06 13.93 7.04
N ALA A 281 -9.31 13.38 6.08
CA ALA A 281 -9.90 12.53 5.04
C ALA A 281 -10.51 11.23 5.60
N THR A 282 -9.97 10.73 6.71
CA THR A 282 -10.46 9.55 7.45
C THR A 282 -10.62 9.87 8.93
N PRO A 283 -11.43 9.10 9.68
CA PRO A 283 -11.48 9.22 11.13
C PRO A 283 -10.09 9.04 11.75
N CYS A 284 -9.75 9.87 12.73
CA CYS A 284 -8.40 9.93 13.28
C CYS A 284 -8.24 9.03 14.51
N GLY A 285 -7.23 8.16 14.51
CA GLY A 285 -6.91 7.27 15.64
C GLY A 285 -8.01 6.25 15.95
N LYS A 286 -7.87 5.54 17.08
CA LYS A 286 -8.79 4.48 17.52
C LYS A 286 -10.21 5.01 17.85
N TYR A 287 -10.30 6.26 18.30
CA TYR A 287 -11.54 6.81 18.87
C TYR A 287 -12.23 7.88 18.02
N GLY A 288 -11.58 8.34 16.95
CA GLY A 288 -12.15 9.36 16.06
C GLY A 288 -13.31 8.84 15.24
N LYS A 289 -14.33 9.67 15.08
CA LYS A 289 -15.54 9.36 14.30
C LYS A 289 -15.78 10.33 13.15
N ARG A 290 -15.14 11.52 13.21
CA ARG A 290 -15.33 12.60 12.26
C ARG A 290 -14.38 12.43 11.08
N ALA A 291 -14.91 12.64 9.89
CA ALA A 291 -14.15 12.70 8.65
C ALA A 291 -14.77 13.72 7.70
N ILE A 292 -14.02 14.14 6.71
CA ILE A 292 -14.53 14.97 5.60
C ILE A 292 -15.48 14.12 4.75
N ASP A 293 -16.70 14.64 4.54
CA ASP A 293 -17.69 14.00 3.69
C ASP A 293 -17.15 13.79 2.25
N TRP A 294 -17.39 12.63 1.64
CA TRP A 294 -16.87 12.29 0.32
C TRP A 294 -17.29 13.30 -0.77
N LYS A 295 -18.48 13.93 -0.65
CA LYS A 295 -18.94 14.98 -1.57
C LYS A 295 -18.02 16.20 -1.53
N ALA A 296 -17.44 16.52 -0.36
CA ALA A 296 -16.51 17.62 -0.24
C ALA A 296 -15.21 17.39 -1.01
N HIS A 297 -14.75 16.13 -1.11
CA HIS A 297 -13.62 15.74 -1.95
C HIS A 297 -13.92 16.02 -3.44
N VAL A 298 -15.08 15.62 -3.92
CA VAL A 298 -15.54 15.88 -5.30
C VAL A 298 -15.67 17.38 -5.56
N LEU A 299 -16.30 18.13 -4.65
CA LEU A 299 -16.49 19.57 -4.80
C LEU A 299 -15.17 20.37 -4.76
N MET A 300 -14.15 19.88 -4.06
CA MET A 300 -12.82 20.49 -4.09
C MET A 300 -12.15 20.32 -5.45
N MET A 301 -12.28 19.14 -6.05
CA MET A 301 -11.84 18.90 -7.43
C MET A 301 -12.62 19.75 -8.42
N ALA A 302 -13.93 19.84 -8.26
CA ALA A 302 -14.81 20.65 -9.12
C ALA A 302 -14.46 22.14 -9.09
N ALA A 303 -14.04 22.66 -7.92
CA ALA A 303 -13.60 24.04 -7.78
C ALA A 303 -12.25 24.33 -8.46
N SER A 304 -11.43 23.30 -8.66
CA SER A 304 -10.09 23.42 -9.26
C SER A 304 -10.08 23.07 -10.75
N GLN A 305 -10.86 22.08 -11.18
CA GLN A 305 -10.85 21.53 -12.54
C GLN A 305 -11.07 22.57 -13.65
N PRO A 306 -11.95 23.59 -13.50
CA PRO A 306 -12.14 24.62 -14.51
C PRO A 306 -10.88 25.44 -14.83
N PHE A 307 -9.84 25.33 -13.97
CA PHE A 307 -8.59 26.09 -14.08
C PHE A 307 -7.36 25.20 -14.26
N ILE A 308 -7.55 23.91 -14.50
CA ILE A 308 -6.46 22.96 -14.75
C ILE A 308 -6.61 22.38 -16.15
N SER A 309 -5.58 22.59 -17.00
CA SER A 309 -5.61 22.15 -18.39
C SER A 309 -5.58 20.62 -18.54
N GLY A 310 -4.87 19.94 -17.68
CA GLY A 310 -4.85 18.48 -17.56
C GLY A 310 -5.89 17.94 -16.58
N ALA A 311 -5.61 16.80 -15.98
CA ALA A 311 -6.45 16.18 -14.97
C ALA A 311 -5.95 16.47 -13.53
N ILE A 312 -6.79 16.15 -12.57
CA ILE A 312 -6.51 16.24 -11.13
C ILE A 312 -6.47 14.82 -10.58
N SER A 313 -5.35 14.43 -10.00
CA SER A 313 -5.25 13.18 -9.25
C SER A 313 -5.55 13.47 -7.79
N LYS A 314 -6.71 13.00 -7.34
CA LYS A 314 -7.16 13.10 -5.95
C LYS A 314 -8.01 11.91 -5.58
N THR A 315 -7.79 11.38 -4.39
CA THR A 315 -8.59 10.30 -3.84
C THR A 315 -9.89 10.85 -3.24
N ILE A 316 -11.01 10.26 -3.63
CA ILE A 316 -12.30 10.43 -2.96
C ILE A 316 -12.34 9.37 -1.87
N ASN A 317 -12.00 9.75 -0.64
CA ASN A 317 -12.02 8.85 0.50
C ASN A 317 -13.46 8.65 0.96
N MET A 318 -13.86 7.39 1.10
CA MET A 318 -15.19 6.98 1.53
C MET A 318 -15.08 6.07 2.77
N PRO A 319 -16.00 6.17 3.73
CA PRO A 319 -16.03 5.30 4.90
C PRO A 319 -16.18 3.81 4.52
N SER A 320 -15.83 2.93 5.45
CA SER A 320 -15.94 1.47 5.24
C SER A 320 -17.38 0.96 5.06
N ASP A 321 -18.36 1.68 5.59
CA ASP A 321 -19.79 1.39 5.47
C ASP A 321 -20.45 1.96 4.21
N SER A 322 -19.67 2.62 3.32
CA SER A 322 -20.19 3.17 2.07
C SER A 322 -20.75 2.07 1.17
N THR A 323 -21.92 2.34 0.62
CA THR A 323 -22.67 1.43 -0.25
C THR A 323 -22.26 1.54 -1.73
N VAL A 324 -22.75 0.62 -2.55
CA VAL A 324 -22.62 0.69 -4.02
C VAL A 324 -23.27 1.95 -4.57
N GLU A 325 -24.41 2.36 -3.99
CA GLU A 325 -25.15 3.56 -4.32
C GLU A 325 -24.34 4.83 -4.04
N ASP A 326 -23.60 4.88 -2.93
CA ASP A 326 -22.70 6.00 -2.61
C ASP A 326 -21.57 6.12 -3.63
N ILE A 327 -20.97 4.97 -4.01
CA ILE A 327 -19.93 4.94 -5.04
C ILE A 327 -20.48 5.41 -6.38
N ARG A 328 -21.68 4.95 -6.78
CA ARG A 328 -22.36 5.43 -7.99
C ARG A 328 -22.59 6.93 -7.93
N ALA A 329 -23.12 7.44 -6.80
CA ALA A 329 -23.35 8.85 -6.60
C ALA A 329 -22.07 9.70 -6.69
N ALA A 330 -20.91 9.15 -6.27
CA ALA A 330 -19.63 9.82 -6.42
C ALA A 330 -19.20 9.96 -7.89
N TYR A 331 -19.42 8.93 -8.72
CA TYR A 331 -19.19 9.01 -10.16
C TYR A 331 -20.17 9.97 -10.85
N ASP A 332 -21.46 9.90 -10.51
CA ASP A 332 -22.48 10.79 -11.06
C ASP A 332 -22.15 12.25 -10.74
N LEU A 333 -21.86 12.56 -9.48
CA LEU A 333 -21.47 13.92 -9.05
C LEU A 333 -20.16 14.38 -9.74
N SER A 334 -19.20 13.49 -9.95
CA SER A 334 -17.96 13.81 -10.66
C SER A 334 -18.24 14.19 -12.12
N HIS A 335 -19.16 13.48 -12.79
CA HIS A 335 -19.60 13.81 -14.15
C HIS A 335 -20.37 15.15 -14.18
N GLU A 336 -21.33 15.34 -13.26
CA GLU A 336 -22.15 16.56 -13.17
C GLU A 336 -21.31 17.82 -12.89
N THR A 337 -20.13 17.66 -12.32
CA THR A 337 -19.22 18.77 -11.97
C THR A 337 -18.01 18.90 -12.91
N MET A 338 -18.03 18.25 -14.09
CA MET A 338 -16.97 18.31 -15.11
C MET A 338 -15.58 17.83 -14.66
N ILE A 339 -15.50 16.89 -13.72
CA ILE A 339 -14.22 16.34 -13.28
C ILE A 339 -13.70 15.35 -14.33
N LYS A 340 -12.42 15.47 -14.72
CA LYS A 340 -11.80 14.64 -15.77
C LYS A 340 -11.35 13.26 -15.27
N ALA A 341 -11.09 13.11 -13.96
CA ALA A 341 -10.63 11.87 -13.38
C ALA A 341 -11.32 11.65 -12.01
N CYS A 342 -11.77 10.42 -11.75
CA CYS A 342 -12.45 10.03 -10.52
C CYS A 342 -11.74 8.79 -9.94
N ALA A 343 -11.12 8.94 -8.77
CA ALA A 343 -10.47 7.85 -8.05
C ALA A 343 -11.14 7.69 -6.68
N VAL A 344 -11.88 6.61 -6.49
CA VAL A 344 -12.59 6.29 -5.25
C VAL A 344 -11.78 5.31 -4.43
N TYR A 345 -11.68 5.56 -3.13
CA TYR A 345 -11.09 4.64 -2.16
C TYR A 345 -12.03 4.48 -0.97
N ARG A 346 -12.60 3.28 -0.81
CA ARG A 346 -13.39 2.91 0.37
C ARG A 346 -12.44 2.35 1.43
N ASP A 347 -12.50 2.87 2.64
CA ASP A 347 -11.67 2.39 3.75
C ASP A 347 -11.85 0.89 3.98
N CYS A 348 -10.81 0.21 4.42
CA CYS A 348 -10.77 -1.24 4.63
C CYS A 348 -11.07 -2.09 3.39
N SER A 349 -11.07 -1.52 2.16
CA SER A 349 -11.30 -2.28 0.92
C SER A 349 -10.07 -3.08 0.45
N LYS A 350 -8.91 -2.87 1.06
CA LYS A 350 -7.65 -3.57 0.75
C LYS A 350 -6.99 -4.08 2.02
N LEU A 351 -6.42 -5.28 1.97
CA LEU A 351 -5.68 -5.89 3.08
C LEU A 351 -4.41 -5.11 3.47
N SER A 352 -3.80 -4.38 2.53
CA SER A 352 -2.63 -3.54 2.80
C SER A 352 -2.91 -2.11 2.35
N GLN A 353 -2.80 -1.18 3.28
CA GLN A 353 -2.96 0.25 3.04
C GLN A 353 -1.61 0.95 3.14
N PRO A 354 -1.23 1.81 2.17
CA PRO A 354 0.05 2.52 2.20
C PRO A 354 0.12 3.61 3.28
N LEU A 355 -1.03 4.13 3.70
CA LEU A 355 -1.18 5.07 4.81
C LEU A 355 -2.22 4.52 5.78
N MET A 356 -1.88 4.50 7.08
CA MET A 356 -2.76 4.06 8.15
C MET A 356 -2.95 5.20 9.16
N ASN A 357 -4.16 5.31 9.70
CA ASN A 357 -4.50 6.28 10.75
C ASN A 357 -4.20 5.73 12.16
N GLN A 358 -3.99 4.42 12.28
CA GLN A 358 -3.48 3.74 13.46
C GLN A 358 -2.64 2.54 13.06
N LEU A 359 -1.68 2.19 13.88
CA LEU A 359 -1.01 0.89 13.79
C LEU A 359 -1.93 -0.12 14.48
N VAL A 360 -2.31 -1.15 13.74
CA VAL A 360 -3.00 -2.29 14.33
C VAL A 360 -1.98 -3.00 15.19
N ASP A 361 -2.10 -2.87 16.49
CA ASP A 361 -1.39 -3.72 17.44
C ASP A 361 -1.99 -5.11 17.31
N THR A 362 -1.31 -5.98 16.56
CA THR A 362 -1.75 -7.37 16.37
C THR A 362 -1.71 -8.19 17.65
N THR A 363 -1.19 -7.61 18.75
CA THR A 363 -1.19 -8.24 20.07
C THR A 363 -2.49 -8.00 20.86
N SER A 364 -3.36 -7.09 20.41
CA SER A 364 -4.62 -6.73 21.09
C SER A 364 -5.88 -7.22 20.36
N MET A 365 -5.79 -8.27 19.56
CA MET A 365 -6.98 -9.00 19.10
C MET A 365 -7.48 -9.87 20.26
N GLU A 366 -8.19 -9.27 21.18
CA GLU A 366 -8.78 -9.93 22.33
C GLU A 366 -10.08 -10.67 21.99
N GLU A 367 -10.29 -11.74 22.75
CA GLU A 367 -11.32 -12.76 22.63
C GLU A 367 -12.78 -12.24 22.58
N ASP A 368 -13.04 -10.96 22.88
CA ASP A 368 -14.40 -10.40 22.93
C ASP A 368 -14.90 -9.82 21.57
N GLU A 369 -14.02 -9.52 20.58
CA GLU A 369 -14.42 -9.10 19.23
C GLU A 369 -14.50 -10.28 18.23
N GLU A 370 -14.00 -11.47 18.58
CA GLU A 370 -14.04 -12.65 17.72
C GLU A 370 -15.47 -13.11 17.40
N ASP A 371 -16.39 -13.00 18.34
CA ASP A 371 -17.76 -13.48 18.14
C ASP A 371 -18.58 -12.57 17.20
N GLU A 372 -18.35 -11.25 17.21
CA GLU A 372 -19.08 -10.30 16.35
C GLU A 372 -18.50 -10.25 14.92
N SER A 373 -17.18 -10.33 14.77
CA SER A 373 -16.50 -10.36 13.47
C SER A 373 -16.73 -11.69 12.75
N VAL A 374 -16.68 -12.81 13.46
CA VAL A 374 -16.97 -14.16 12.93
C VAL A 374 -18.44 -14.27 12.52
N SER A 375 -19.36 -13.73 13.33
CA SER A 375 -20.79 -13.69 12.99
C SER A 375 -21.05 -12.89 11.71
N THR A 376 -20.40 -11.75 11.55
CA THR A 376 -20.51 -10.90 10.34
C THR A 376 -19.91 -11.61 9.12
N MET A 377 -18.75 -12.27 9.25
CA MET A 377 -18.14 -13.06 8.18
C MET A 377 -19.01 -14.25 7.76
N VAL A 378 -19.57 -14.97 8.73
CA VAL A 378 -20.52 -16.07 8.47
C VAL A 378 -21.72 -15.56 7.68
N GLN A 379 -22.27 -14.41 8.04
CA GLN A 379 -23.41 -13.79 7.35
C GLN A 379 -23.08 -13.41 5.91
N GLN A 380 -21.93 -12.80 5.66
CA GLN A 380 -21.46 -12.45 4.31
C GLN A 380 -21.25 -13.70 3.42
N VAL A 381 -20.70 -14.77 3.98
CA VAL A 381 -20.54 -16.04 3.26
C VAL A 381 -21.88 -16.70 2.98
N VAL A 382 -22.84 -16.65 3.93
CA VAL A 382 -24.20 -17.17 3.76
C VAL A 382 -24.93 -16.45 2.62
N GLU A 383 -24.81 -15.11 2.54
CA GLU A 383 -25.43 -14.30 1.48
C GLU A 383 -24.81 -14.55 0.09
N ALA A 384 -23.53 -14.94 0.04
CA ALA A 384 -22.83 -15.22 -1.22
C ALA A 384 -23.07 -16.64 -1.77
N LEU A 385 -23.64 -17.56 -0.97
CA LEU A 385 -23.87 -18.93 -1.39
C LEU A 385 -25.20 -19.08 -2.15
N PRO A 386 -25.22 -19.71 -3.33
CA PRO A 386 -26.44 -19.90 -4.15
C PRO A 386 -27.29 -21.10 -3.63
N VAL A 387 -27.48 -21.21 -2.32
CA VAL A 387 -28.21 -22.30 -1.65
C VAL A 387 -29.12 -21.74 -0.55
N PRO A 388 -30.19 -22.46 -0.13
CA PRO A 388 -31.07 -22.02 0.95
C PRO A 388 -30.30 -21.71 2.24
N GLN A 389 -30.70 -20.69 2.96
CA GLN A 389 -30.03 -20.16 4.15
C GLN A 389 -29.81 -21.21 5.25
N GLU A 390 -30.74 -22.17 5.39
CA GLU A 390 -30.65 -23.30 6.34
C GLU A 390 -29.43 -24.21 6.08
N VAL A 391 -28.96 -24.29 4.83
CA VAL A 391 -27.79 -25.09 4.44
C VAL A 391 -26.54 -24.20 4.35
N ALA A 392 -26.69 -22.95 3.95
CA ALA A 392 -25.58 -22.01 3.81
C ALA A 392 -24.91 -21.69 5.17
N THR A 393 -25.68 -21.51 6.23
CA THR A 393 -25.16 -21.12 7.55
C THR A 393 -24.19 -22.15 8.17
N PRO A 394 -24.46 -23.45 8.20
CA PRO A 394 -23.51 -24.44 8.70
C PRO A 394 -22.24 -24.53 7.85
N VAL A 395 -22.37 -24.39 6.52
CA VAL A 395 -21.23 -24.44 5.58
C VAL A 395 -20.35 -23.19 5.77
N ALA A 396 -20.96 -22.02 5.87
CA ALA A 396 -20.23 -20.76 6.09
C ALA A 396 -19.49 -20.76 7.42
N LYS A 397 -20.15 -21.21 8.51
CA LYS A 397 -19.52 -21.33 9.82
C LYS A 397 -18.34 -22.30 9.79
N SER A 398 -18.51 -23.48 9.19
CA SER A 398 -17.44 -24.45 9.04
C SER A 398 -16.28 -23.93 8.21
N PHE A 399 -16.54 -23.06 7.21
CA PHE A 399 -15.50 -22.45 6.37
C PHE A 399 -14.74 -21.35 7.13
N VAL A 400 -15.43 -20.51 7.90
CA VAL A 400 -14.80 -19.48 8.73
C VAL A 400 -13.99 -20.13 9.86
N ASP A 401 -14.53 -21.13 10.56
CA ASP A 401 -13.79 -21.91 11.56
C ASP A 401 -12.56 -22.59 10.97
N TYR A 402 -12.65 -23.01 9.68
CA TYR A 402 -11.53 -23.58 8.97
C TYR A 402 -10.39 -22.59 8.74
N ILE A 403 -10.67 -21.32 8.43
CA ILE A 403 -9.65 -20.27 8.21
C ILE A 403 -9.13 -19.74 9.54
N ALA A 404 -10.00 -19.58 10.54
CA ALA A 404 -9.65 -19.07 11.86
C ALA A 404 -8.71 -20.03 12.64
N THR A 405 -8.82 -21.34 12.39
CA THR A 405 -8.04 -22.35 13.14
C THR A 405 -6.71 -22.65 12.49
N ARG A 406 -5.60 -22.32 13.17
CA ARG A 406 -4.24 -22.71 12.74
C ARG A 406 -4.08 -24.22 12.81
N ARG A 407 -3.62 -24.82 11.70
CA ARG A 407 -3.30 -26.26 11.61
C ARG A 407 -1.81 -26.46 11.72
N SER A 408 -1.35 -26.84 12.89
CA SER A 408 0.06 -27.18 13.09
C SER A 408 0.43 -28.41 12.27
N LEU A 409 1.62 -28.43 11.69
CA LEU A 409 2.18 -29.62 11.09
C LEU A 409 2.58 -30.62 12.17
N PRO A 410 2.58 -31.95 11.85
CA PRO A 410 3.10 -32.96 12.75
C PRO A 410 4.62 -32.80 12.95
N ASP A 411 5.15 -33.21 14.11
CA ASP A 411 6.58 -33.15 14.43
C ASP A 411 7.44 -33.90 13.38
N LYS A 412 6.94 -35.01 12.86
CA LYS A 412 7.56 -35.75 11.73
C LYS A 412 6.78 -35.50 10.46
N LYS A 413 7.36 -34.74 9.54
CA LYS A 413 6.78 -34.32 8.27
C LYS A 413 7.65 -34.70 7.08
N LYS A 414 7.04 -34.86 5.92
CA LYS A 414 7.74 -35.00 4.64
C LYS A 414 7.96 -33.59 4.05
N GLY A 415 8.79 -33.50 3.03
CA GLY A 415 9.02 -32.27 2.28
C GLY A 415 10.35 -32.33 1.53
N ASP A 416 10.54 -31.39 0.64
CA ASP A 416 11.70 -31.29 -0.22
C ASP A 416 12.79 -30.41 0.39
N ASN A 417 14.02 -30.65 -0.05
CA ASN A 417 15.18 -29.88 0.33
C ASN A 417 15.94 -29.47 -0.93
N VAL A 418 15.59 -28.34 -1.48
CA VAL A 418 16.05 -27.87 -2.78
C VAL A 418 17.13 -26.79 -2.58
N LYS A 419 18.30 -26.99 -3.20
CA LYS A 419 19.40 -26.04 -3.14
C LYS A 419 19.62 -25.39 -4.49
N ALA A 420 19.66 -24.06 -4.52
CA ALA A 420 19.98 -23.28 -5.71
C ALA A 420 21.00 -22.18 -5.43
N ARG A 421 21.54 -21.63 -6.53
CA ARG A 421 22.34 -20.42 -6.52
C ARG A 421 21.76 -19.44 -7.53
N ILE A 422 21.44 -18.22 -7.09
CA ILE A 422 20.80 -17.17 -7.89
C ILE A 422 21.72 -15.96 -7.90
N GLY A 423 22.18 -15.53 -9.08
CA GLY A 423 23.12 -14.41 -9.18
C GLY A 423 24.38 -14.57 -8.31
N GLY A 424 24.83 -15.82 -8.08
CA GLY A 424 25.99 -16.13 -7.23
C GLY A 424 25.67 -16.35 -5.74
N HIS A 425 24.43 -16.08 -5.28
CA HIS A 425 23.98 -16.23 -3.90
C HIS A 425 23.33 -17.60 -3.67
N SER A 426 23.81 -18.35 -2.67
CA SER A 426 23.31 -19.71 -2.39
C SER A 426 22.11 -19.67 -1.45
N VAL A 427 21.04 -20.31 -1.83
CA VAL A 427 19.82 -20.48 -1.04
C VAL A 427 19.41 -21.94 -0.99
N ARG A 428 18.79 -22.33 0.10
CA ARG A 428 18.18 -23.65 0.29
C ARG A 428 16.73 -23.43 0.73
N LEU A 429 15.81 -23.95 -0.04
CA LEU A 429 14.38 -24.03 0.25
C LEU A 429 14.09 -25.42 0.83
N ILE A 430 13.53 -25.46 2.02
CA ILE A 430 13.06 -26.69 2.66
C ILE A 430 11.57 -26.52 2.85
N THR A 431 10.80 -27.54 2.44
CA THR A 431 9.34 -27.55 2.56
C THR A 431 8.90 -28.53 3.65
N GLY A 432 7.71 -28.30 4.20
CA GLY A 432 7.04 -29.22 5.12
C GLY A 432 5.61 -29.46 4.67
N GLU A 433 5.24 -30.74 4.56
CA GLU A 433 3.95 -31.18 4.03
C GLU A 433 3.07 -31.79 5.11
N TYR A 434 1.76 -31.58 4.97
CA TYR A 434 0.75 -32.34 5.68
C TYR A 434 0.70 -33.79 5.17
N PRO A 435 0.08 -34.75 5.91
CA PRO A 435 -0.07 -36.12 5.47
C PRO A 435 -0.81 -36.31 4.14
N ASP A 436 -1.60 -35.32 3.73
CA ASP A 436 -2.34 -35.25 2.47
C ASP A 436 -1.52 -34.67 1.30
N GLY A 437 -0.24 -34.31 1.51
CA GLY A 437 0.67 -33.79 0.50
C GLY A 437 0.58 -32.27 0.30
N ARG A 438 -0.30 -31.55 1.02
CA ARG A 438 -0.36 -30.09 0.93
C ARG A 438 0.82 -29.43 1.63
N LEU A 439 1.33 -28.37 1.02
CA LEU A 439 2.37 -27.53 1.62
C LEU A 439 1.83 -26.79 2.87
N GLY A 440 2.55 -26.88 3.99
CA GLY A 440 2.19 -26.21 5.24
C GLY A 440 3.33 -25.41 5.86
N GLU A 441 4.56 -25.57 5.38
CA GLU A 441 5.72 -24.85 5.91
C GLU A 441 6.80 -24.66 4.83
N ILE A 442 7.46 -23.53 4.89
CA ILE A 442 8.72 -23.29 4.16
C ILE A 442 9.79 -22.79 5.12
N ILE A 443 11.04 -23.22 4.91
CA ILE A 443 12.21 -22.76 5.64
C ILE A 443 13.27 -22.33 4.63
N LEU A 444 13.84 -21.14 4.82
CA LEU A 444 14.84 -20.58 3.92
C LEU A 444 16.20 -20.50 4.63
N VAL A 445 17.22 -21.13 4.04
CA VAL A 445 18.57 -21.10 4.57
C VAL A 445 19.50 -20.50 3.51
N THR A 446 20.14 -19.38 3.84
CA THR A 446 21.14 -18.72 3.00
C THR A 446 22.52 -18.80 3.62
N SER A 447 23.56 -18.88 2.77
CA SER A 447 24.95 -18.92 3.20
C SER A 447 25.67 -17.68 2.68
N LYS A 448 26.56 -17.09 3.50
CA LYS A 448 27.39 -15.92 3.23
C LYS A 448 26.67 -14.55 3.26
N GLU A 449 25.41 -14.51 3.66
CA GLU A 449 24.64 -13.27 3.81
C GLU A 449 24.79 -12.69 5.22
N GLY A 450 24.58 -11.38 5.35
CA GLY A 450 24.59 -10.70 6.66
C GLY A 450 23.50 -11.23 7.61
N ALA A 451 23.73 -11.11 8.92
CA ALA A 451 22.80 -11.63 9.93
C ALA A 451 21.38 -11.06 9.79
N ALA A 452 21.27 -9.75 9.51
CA ALA A 452 19.98 -9.07 9.32
C ALA A 452 19.18 -9.62 8.12
N TRP A 453 19.85 -9.86 6.99
CA TRP A 453 19.22 -10.45 5.81
C TRP A 453 18.70 -11.86 6.06
N ARG A 454 19.50 -12.70 6.74
CA ARG A 454 19.07 -14.05 7.12
C ARG A 454 17.87 -14.03 8.06
N ALA A 455 17.87 -13.13 9.04
CA ALA A 455 16.76 -12.97 9.97
C ALA A 455 15.47 -12.57 9.23
N MET A 456 15.57 -11.61 8.30
CA MET A 456 14.41 -11.15 7.51
C MET A 456 13.83 -12.26 6.62
N LEU A 457 14.68 -13.04 5.94
CA LEU A 457 14.22 -14.18 5.14
C LEU A 457 13.58 -15.27 5.99
N ASN A 458 14.08 -15.50 7.21
CA ASN A 458 13.48 -16.43 8.14
C ASN A 458 12.11 -15.96 8.61
N GLN A 459 11.96 -14.68 8.98
CA GLN A 459 10.64 -14.10 9.34
C GLN A 459 9.65 -14.16 8.16
N PHE A 460 10.12 -13.90 6.94
CA PHE A 460 9.31 -14.06 5.74
C PHE A 460 8.83 -15.50 5.56
N ALA A 461 9.71 -16.49 5.72
CA ALA A 461 9.35 -17.90 5.63
C ALA A 461 8.33 -18.31 6.70
N ILE A 462 8.48 -17.80 7.94
CA ILE A 462 7.54 -18.01 9.04
C ILE A 462 6.16 -17.42 8.68
N ALA A 463 6.10 -16.18 8.18
CA ALA A 463 4.84 -15.53 7.80
C ALA A 463 4.09 -16.30 6.71
N VAL A 464 4.80 -16.78 5.67
CA VAL A 464 4.22 -17.62 4.62
C VAL A 464 3.71 -18.94 5.20
N SER A 465 4.48 -19.59 6.07
CA SER A 465 4.12 -20.84 6.71
C SER A 465 2.86 -20.68 7.58
N ILE A 466 2.75 -19.62 8.36
CA ILE A 466 1.56 -19.30 9.14
C ILE A 466 0.35 -19.14 8.21
N GLY A 467 0.46 -18.36 7.14
CA GLY A 467 -0.62 -18.20 6.17
C GLY A 467 -1.09 -19.52 5.56
N LEU A 468 -0.16 -20.39 5.17
CA LEU A 468 -0.49 -21.74 4.67
C LEU A 468 -1.20 -22.58 5.73
N GLN A 469 -0.79 -22.49 6.99
CA GLN A 469 -1.39 -23.20 8.12
C GLN A 469 -2.80 -22.69 8.48
N HIS A 470 -3.11 -21.46 8.16
CA HIS A 470 -4.47 -20.88 8.24
C HIS A 470 -5.29 -21.08 6.95
N GLY A 471 -4.80 -21.86 5.98
CA GLY A 471 -5.54 -22.20 4.78
C GLY A 471 -5.47 -21.17 3.65
N VAL A 472 -4.57 -20.19 3.72
CA VAL A 472 -4.31 -19.32 2.57
C VAL A 472 -3.77 -20.18 1.42
N PRO A 473 -4.41 -20.19 0.24
CA PRO A 473 -3.97 -21.00 -0.87
C PRO A 473 -2.60 -20.56 -1.40
N LEU A 474 -1.75 -21.51 -1.77
CA LEU A 474 -0.41 -21.24 -2.31
C LEU A 474 -0.46 -20.27 -3.50
N GLU A 475 -1.49 -20.37 -4.34
CA GLU A 475 -1.69 -19.52 -5.52
C GLU A 475 -1.79 -18.02 -5.17
N ALA A 476 -2.30 -17.68 -3.98
CA ALA A 476 -2.34 -16.30 -3.52
C ALA A 476 -0.93 -15.72 -3.33
N PHE A 477 -0.02 -16.51 -2.77
CA PHE A 477 1.39 -16.14 -2.63
C PHE A 477 2.11 -16.12 -3.98
N VAL A 478 1.89 -17.13 -4.83
CA VAL A 478 2.47 -17.21 -6.17
C VAL A 478 2.10 -15.98 -6.99
N LYS A 479 0.84 -15.57 -6.99
CA LYS A 479 0.37 -14.40 -7.72
C LYS A 479 1.08 -13.11 -7.29
N VAL A 480 1.42 -12.97 -6.02
CA VAL A 480 2.05 -11.75 -5.47
C VAL A 480 3.56 -11.77 -5.64
N PHE A 481 4.21 -12.92 -5.44
CA PHE A 481 5.65 -13.00 -5.25
C PHE A 481 6.42 -13.44 -6.50
N THR A 482 5.78 -14.02 -7.52
CA THR A 482 6.44 -14.23 -8.81
C THR A 482 6.68 -12.91 -9.56
N PHE A 483 7.75 -12.86 -10.34
CA PHE A 483 8.18 -11.68 -11.13
C PHE A 483 8.56 -10.44 -10.31
N GLN A 484 8.70 -10.55 -8.99
CA GLN A 484 9.27 -9.47 -8.17
C GLN A 484 10.76 -9.30 -8.49
N LYS A 485 11.19 -8.05 -8.76
CA LYS A 485 12.58 -7.76 -9.16
C LYS A 485 13.36 -7.04 -8.06
N PHE A 486 14.35 -7.74 -7.52
CA PHE A 486 15.37 -7.18 -6.60
C PHE A 486 16.57 -8.15 -6.53
N GLU A 487 17.72 -7.67 -6.05
CA GLU A 487 18.91 -8.49 -5.88
C GLU A 487 18.84 -9.39 -4.62
N PRO A 488 19.33 -10.65 -4.68
CA PRO A 488 20.00 -11.27 -5.82
C PRO A 488 19.03 -11.75 -6.91
N SER A 489 19.40 -11.50 -8.18
CA SER A 489 18.65 -11.89 -9.37
C SER A 489 19.58 -12.49 -10.44
N GLY A 490 19.07 -13.18 -11.44
CA GLY A 490 19.84 -13.69 -12.57
C GLY A 490 19.71 -15.19 -12.81
N MET A 491 20.75 -15.80 -13.36
CA MET A 491 20.77 -17.24 -13.66
C MET A 491 20.65 -18.07 -12.40
N VAL A 492 19.86 -19.13 -12.48
CA VAL A 492 19.63 -20.11 -11.42
C VAL A 492 20.45 -21.36 -11.73
N GLU A 493 21.36 -21.71 -10.82
CA GLU A 493 22.13 -22.95 -10.84
C GLU A 493 21.58 -23.90 -9.77
N GLY A 494 21.20 -25.11 -10.13
CA GLY A 494 20.56 -26.07 -9.23
C GLY A 494 19.02 -25.91 -9.23
N GLY A 495 18.39 -26.04 -8.05
CA GLY A 495 16.93 -26.11 -7.96
C GLY A 495 16.39 -27.44 -8.50
N SER A 496 15.13 -27.47 -8.91
CA SER A 496 14.52 -28.58 -9.66
C SER A 496 15.09 -28.71 -11.08
N GLY A 497 15.90 -27.75 -11.52
CA GLY A 497 16.38 -27.66 -12.90
C GLY A 497 15.35 -27.09 -13.88
N ARG A 498 14.13 -26.83 -13.43
CA ARG A 498 13.03 -26.29 -14.25
C ARG A 498 13.03 -24.77 -14.34
N VAL A 499 13.57 -24.07 -13.34
CA VAL A 499 13.71 -22.61 -13.31
C VAL A 499 15.17 -22.25 -13.61
N LYS A 500 15.42 -21.66 -14.78
CA LYS A 500 16.78 -21.29 -15.23
C LYS A 500 17.14 -19.83 -14.96
N MET A 501 16.15 -18.96 -14.72
CA MET A 501 16.34 -17.54 -14.49
C MET A 501 15.30 -17.03 -13.49
N ALA A 502 15.71 -16.16 -12.60
CA ALA A 502 14.81 -15.55 -11.63
C ALA A 502 15.07 -14.04 -11.49
N SER A 503 14.00 -13.27 -11.40
CA SER A 503 14.07 -11.82 -11.21
C SER A 503 14.40 -11.44 -9.77
N SER A 504 14.27 -12.37 -8.83
CA SER A 504 14.72 -12.27 -7.44
C SER A 504 14.78 -13.64 -6.78
N LEU A 505 15.37 -13.70 -5.58
CA LEU A 505 15.32 -14.89 -4.74
C LEU A 505 13.88 -15.34 -4.45
N VAL A 506 12.98 -14.40 -4.19
CA VAL A 506 11.57 -14.67 -3.88
C VAL A 506 10.83 -15.17 -5.13
N ASP A 507 11.10 -14.61 -6.30
CA ASP A 507 10.56 -15.09 -7.58
C ASP A 507 10.94 -16.58 -7.81
N TRP A 508 12.20 -16.94 -7.56
CA TRP A 508 12.63 -18.33 -7.67
C TRP A 508 11.87 -19.26 -6.70
N ILE A 509 11.77 -18.86 -5.42
CA ILE A 509 11.07 -19.66 -4.40
C ILE A 509 9.64 -19.98 -4.83
N PHE A 510 8.88 -18.95 -5.24
CA PHE A 510 7.47 -19.16 -5.56
C PHE A 510 7.23 -19.78 -6.92
N ARG A 511 8.19 -19.72 -7.86
CA ARG A 511 8.16 -20.55 -9.07
C ARG A 511 8.38 -22.03 -8.74
N GLU A 512 9.41 -22.36 -7.94
CA GLU A 512 9.65 -23.75 -7.51
C GLU A 512 8.44 -24.32 -6.76
N LEU A 513 7.89 -23.58 -5.79
CA LEU A 513 6.70 -24.02 -5.05
C LEU A 513 5.46 -24.16 -5.94
N ALA A 514 5.27 -23.27 -6.90
CA ALA A 514 4.13 -23.31 -7.81
C ALA A 514 4.21 -24.52 -8.76
N ILE A 515 5.39 -24.83 -9.26
CA ILE A 515 5.63 -25.97 -10.14
C ILE A 515 5.38 -27.28 -9.37
N GLU A 516 5.91 -27.39 -8.14
CA GLU A 516 5.85 -28.62 -7.35
C GLU A 516 4.46 -28.85 -6.73
N TYR A 517 3.87 -27.83 -6.12
CA TYR A 517 2.66 -28.00 -5.30
C TYR A 517 1.38 -27.49 -5.95
N ALA A 518 1.46 -26.65 -7.01
CA ALA A 518 0.29 -26.10 -7.69
C ALA A 518 0.18 -26.53 -9.16
N GLY A 519 1.11 -27.35 -9.67
CA GLY A 519 1.12 -27.84 -11.05
C GLY A 519 1.23 -26.73 -12.11
N ARG A 520 1.87 -25.60 -11.76
CA ARG A 520 2.01 -24.43 -12.61
C ARG A 520 3.23 -24.54 -13.53
N ASP A 521 3.16 -25.47 -14.49
CA ASP A 521 4.22 -25.71 -15.48
C ASP A 521 4.50 -24.48 -16.37
N ASP A 522 3.53 -23.58 -16.47
CA ASP A 522 3.67 -22.29 -17.16
C ASP A 522 4.70 -21.33 -16.50
N LEU A 523 5.08 -21.58 -15.25
CA LEU A 523 6.13 -20.83 -14.55
C LEU A 523 7.53 -21.47 -14.69
N ALA A 524 7.62 -22.64 -15.29
CA ALA A 524 8.87 -23.32 -15.60
C ALA A 524 9.50 -22.77 -16.89
N HIS A 525 10.83 -22.81 -16.99
CA HIS A 525 11.58 -22.50 -18.21
C HIS A 525 11.89 -23.75 -19.04
N VAL A 526 11.83 -24.92 -18.39
CA VAL A 526 12.12 -26.22 -18.99
C VAL A 526 11.00 -27.20 -18.62
N GLY A 527 10.45 -27.92 -19.60
CA GLY A 527 9.45 -28.96 -19.39
C GLY A 527 9.98 -30.11 -18.53
N ALA A 528 9.11 -30.84 -17.86
CA ALA A 528 9.52 -31.99 -17.06
C ALA A 528 10.15 -33.11 -17.93
N GLU A 529 9.72 -33.20 -19.19
CA GLU A 529 10.21 -34.13 -20.19
C GLU A 529 11.57 -33.78 -20.79
N ASP A 530 11.98 -32.52 -20.68
CA ASP A 530 13.25 -32.00 -21.23
C ASP A 530 14.39 -32.00 -20.21
N LEU A 531 14.14 -32.48 -18.98
CA LEU A 531 15.18 -32.61 -17.97
C LEU A 531 16.10 -33.75 -18.31
N ASP A 532 17.40 -33.47 -18.42
CA ASP A 532 18.41 -34.48 -18.62
C ASP A 532 18.32 -35.56 -17.51
N PRO A 533 18.10 -36.85 -17.85
CA PRO A 533 17.97 -37.93 -16.86
C PRO A 533 19.17 -38.04 -15.91
N PHE A 534 20.32 -37.50 -16.29
CA PHE A 534 21.55 -37.51 -15.47
C PHE A 534 21.54 -36.43 -14.36
N THR A 535 20.61 -35.48 -14.38
CA THR A 535 20.49 -34.44 -13.33
C THR A 535 19.73 -34.98 -12.11
N ILE A 536 18.98 -36.07 -12.23
CA ILE A 536 18.06 -36.60 -11.21
C ILE A 536 18.63 -37.82 -10.47
N SER A 537 19.61 -38.56 -11.01
CA SER A 537 20.19 -39.73 -10.35
C SER A 537 21.71 -39.62 -10.22
N LYS A 538 22.22 -39.76 -8.98
CA LYS A 538 23.61 -40.15 -8.77
C LYS A 538 23.80 -41.51 -9.42
N PRO A 539 24.85 -41.75 -10.22
CA PRO A 539 25.13 -43.09 -10.71
C PRO A 539 25.40 -44.00 -9.52
N GLU A 540 24.63 -45.06 -9.38
CA GLU A 540 25.02 -46.22 -8.58
C GLU A 540 26.21 -46.86 -9.28
N ILE A 541 27.36 -46.76 -8.65
CA ILE A 541 28.56 -47.50 -9.08
C ILE A 541 28.36 -48.93 -8.61
N THR A 542 27.94 -49.82 -9.53
CA THR A 542 28.05 -51.26 -9.32
C THR A 542 29.49 -51.67 -9.58
N ASP A 543 29.99 -52.60 -8.79
CA ASP A 543 31.39 -53.08 -8.70
C ASP A 543 31.92 -53.78 -9.97
N GLU A 544 31.27 -53.68 -11.12
CA GLU A 544 31.77 -54.19 -12.37
C GLU A 544 31.81 -53.06 -13.43
N GLY A 545 32.99 -52.51 -13.64
CA GLY A 545 33.26 -51.44 -14.58
C GLY A 545 33.00 -51.81 -16.04
N VAL A 546 31.74 -51.78 -16.48
CA VAL A 546 31.37 -51.82 -17.89
C VAL A 546 30.33 -50.77 -18.19
N MET A 547 30.77 -49.76 -18.96
CA MET A 547 29.92 -48.72 -19.56
C MET A 547 29.14 -49.35 -20.72
N ARG A 548 27.83 -49.56 -20.58
CA ARG A 548 26.93 -49.88 -21.70
C ARG A 548 26.11 -48.64 -22.04
N VAL A 549 26.44 -48.07 -23.18
CA VAL A 549 25.58 -47.09 -23.88
C VAL A 549 24.61 -47.94 -24.73
N MET A 550 23.34 -47.92 -24.37
CA MET A 550 22.28 -48.48 -25.23
C MET A 550 21.47 -47.29 -25.78
N GLY A 551 21.73 -46.94 -27.04
CA GLY A 551 20.82 -46.17 -27.85
C GLY A 551 19.81 -47.10 -28.52
N GLU A 552 18.54 -46.94 -28.21
CA GLU A 552 17.45 -47.51 -29.03
C GLU A 552 16.82 -46.39 -29.85
N SER A 553 17.03 -46.49 -31.17
CA SER A 553 16.29 -45.72 -32.17
C SER A 553 14.84 -46.19 -32.21
N ARG A 554 13.90 -45.39 -31.83
CA ARG A 554 12.48 -45.56 -32.12
C ARG A 554 12.14 -44.83 -33.40
N GLU A 555 11.72 -45.56 -34.44
CA GLU A 555 11.03 -45.00 -35.61
C GLU A 555 9.72 -44.37 -35.15
N VAL A 556 9.61 -43.05 -35.37
CA VAL A 556 8.36 -42.33 -35.12
C VAL A 556 7.56 -42.33 -36.42
N GLN A 557 6.46 -43.02 -36.41
CA GLN A 557 5.46 -43.00 -37.46
C GLN A 557 4.59 -41.76 -37.27
N LEU A 558 4.81 -40.74 -38.12
CA LEU A 558 4.05 -39.49 -38.14
C LEU A 558 2.64 -39.73 -38.67
N THR A 559 1.62 -39.60 -37.83
CA THR A 559 0.22 -39.46 -38.25
C THR A 559 -0.11 -37.97 -38.44
N LEU A 560 -1.00 -37.68 -39.39
CA LEU A 560 -1.36 -36.33 -39.82
C LEU A 560 -1.99 -35.43 -38.71
N ASP A 561 -2.27 -35.99 -37.53
CA ASP A 561 -2.85 -35.26 -36.38
C ASP A 561 -1.80 -34.64 -35.43
N SER A 562 -0.50 -34.73 -35.73
CA SER A 562 0.59 -34.22 -34.90
C SER A 562 1.32 -33.02 -35.51
N ILE A 563 0.63 -32.17 -36.31
CA ILE A 563 1.16 -30.88 -36.74
C ILE A 563 0.91 -29.87 -35.59
N PRO A 564 1.96 -29.36 -34.94
CA PRO A 564 1.78 -28.31 -33.96
C PRO A 564 1.12 -27.10 -34.64
N SER A 565 0.09 -26.53 -34.02
CA SER A 565 -0.46 -25.25 -34.44
C SER A 565 0.66 -24.20 -34.46
N VAL A 566 0.76 -23.49 -35.55
CA VAL A 566 1.75 -22.39 -35.68
C VAL A 566 1.48 -21.37 -34.61
N GLU A 567 2.36 -21.30 -33.63
CA GLU A 567 2.34 -20.32 -32.54
C GLU A 567 2.20 -18.91 -33.13
N SER A 568 1.23 -18.12 -32.68
CA SER A 568 1.10 -16.73 -33.14
C SER A 568 2.32 -15.90 -32.77
N SER A 569 2.58 -14.81 -33.50
CA SER A 569 3.70 -13.92 -33.19
C SER A 569 3.60 -13.33 -31.76
N GLU A 570 2.39 -13.15 -31.25
CA GLU A 570 2.12 -12.64 -29.89
C GLU A 570 2.41 -13.73 -28.84
N GLU A 571 1.96 -14.97 -29.06
CA GLU A 571 2.26 -16.09 -28.15
C GLU A 571 3.76 -16.38 -28.08
N ARG A 572 4.45 -16.30 -29.21
CA ARG A 572 5.91 -16.44 -29.25
C ARG A 572 6.61 -15.31 -28.48
N THR A 573 6.17 -14.07 -28.65
CA THR A 573 6.73 -12.91 -27.92
C THR A 573 6.48 -13.03 -26.43
N TYR A 574 5.27 -13.44 -26.04
CA TYR A 574 4.89 -13.69 -24.65
C TYR A 574 5.79 -14.79 -24.03
N ARG A 575 5.97 -15.90 -24.73
CA ARG A 575 6.81 -17.03 -24.26
C ARG A 575 8.27 -16.61 -24.11
N LEU A 576 8.85 -15.95 -25.12
CA LEU A 576 10.25 -15.49 -25.07
C LEU A 576 10.49 -14.45 -23.95
N ALA A 577 9.52 -13.56 -23.69
CA ALA A 577 9.60 -12.62 -22.58
C ALA A 577 9.62 -13.35 -21.24
N ARG A 578 8.77 -14.37 -21.07
CA ARG A 578 8.72 -15.17 -19.84
C ARG A 578 9.97 -16.03 -19.63
N GLU A 579 10.51 -16.61 -20.69
CA GLU A 579 11.79 -17.34 -20.66
C GLU A 579 12.95 -16.43 -20.20
N ALA A 580 12.87 -15.14 -20.54
CA ALA A 580 13.84 -14.12 -20.12
C ALA A 580 13.58 -13.53 -18.71
N GLY A 581 12.57 -14.06 -17.97
CA GLY A 581 12.25 -13.63 -16.60
C GLY A 581 11.37 -12.38 -16.50
N PHE A 582 10.66 -12.01 -17.57
CA PHE A 582 9.69 -10.94 -17.60
C PHE A 582 8.25 -11.45 -17.44
N THR A 583 7.29 -10.56 -17.18
CA THR A 583 5.88 -10.95 -16.97
C THR A 583 5.19 -11.49 -18.22
N GLY A 584 5.70 -11.16 -19.41
CA GLY A 584 5.07 -11.44 -20.69
C GLY A 584 4.15 -10.33 -21.18
N ASP A 585 3.77 -9.39 -20.32
CA ASP A 585 2.96 -8.23 -20.71
C ASP A 585 3.78 -7.32 -21.65
N ILE A 586 3.08 -6.61 -22.53
CA ILE A 586 3.67 -5.65 -23.45
C ILE A 586 3.51 -4.26 -22.87
N CYS A 587 4.57 -3.46 -22.93
CA CYS A 587 4.54 -2.07 -22.49
C CYS A 587 3.72 -1.21 -23.46
N ASP A 588 2.69 -0.54 -22.97
CA ASP A 588 1.81 0.31 -23.77
C ASP A 588 2.54 1.53 -24.38
N GLU A 589 3.64 1.98 -23.73
CA GLU A 589 4.38 3.16 -24.18
C GLU A 589 5.42 2.87 -25.29
N CYS A 590 6.15 1.76 -25.19
CA CYS A 590 7.24 1.46 -26.11
C CYS A 590 7.13 0.12 -26.81
N GLY A 591 6.07 -0.67 -26.56
CA GLY A 591 5.86 -1.99 -27.16
C GLY A 591 6.85 -3.07 -26.70
N SER A 592 7.67 -2.82 -25.68
CA SER A 592 8.62 -3.80 -25.15
C SER A 592 7.92 -4.86 -24.31
N SER A 593 8.34 -6.11 -24.46
CA SER A 593 7.91 -7.24 -23.63
C SER A 593 8.71 -7.42 -22.34
N LYS A 594 9.61 -6.49 -22.01
CA LYS A 594 10.46 -6.54 -20.81
C LYS A 594 9.79 -5.87 -19.61
N MET A 595 8.60 -6.32 -19.28
CA MET A 595 7.86 -5.86 -18.11
C MET A 595 8.22 -6.67 -16.86
N VAL A 596 8.45 -6.00 -15.74
CA VAL A 596 8.72 -6.61 -14.42
C VAL A 596 7.79 -6.05 -13.37
N ARG A 597 7.51 -6.84 -12.33
CA ARG A 597 6.75 -6.34 -11.18
C ARG A 597 7.62 -5.42 -10.32
N ASN A 598 7.04 -4.29 -9.93
CA ASN A 598 7.62 -3.35 -8.97
C ASN A 598 6.51 -3.00 -7.96
N GLY A 599 6.44 -3.76 -6.88
CA GLY A 599 5.29 -3.74 -5.97
C GLY A 599 4.03 -4.29 -6.64
N THR A 600 2.94 -3.54 -6.59
CA THR A 600 1.66 -3.91 -7.24
C THR A 600 1.58 -3.52 -8.72
N CYS A 601 2.55 -2.74 -9.23
CA CYS A 601 2.58 -2.24 -10.59
C CYS A 601 3.58 -3.01 -11.47
N LEU A 602 3.43 -2.90 -12.80
CA LEU A 602 4.42 -3.36 -13.75
C LEU A 602 5.29 -2.18 -14.19
N LYS A 603 6.58 -2.42 -14.35
CA LYS A 603 7.55 -1.45 -14.87
C LYS A 603 8.22 -2.00 -16.11
N CYS A 604 8.32 -1.18 -17.16
CA CYS A 604 9.09 -1.50 -18.34
C CYS A 604 10.60 -1.27 -18.10
N ASN A 605 11.41 -2.28 -18.41
CA ASN A 605 12.86 -2.18 -18.27
C ASN A 605 13.52 -1.33 -19.36
N ASP A 606 12.89 -1.19 -20.53
CA ASP A 606 13.48 -0.46 -21.65
C ASP A 606 13.17 1.05 -21.60
N CYS A 607 11.92 1.44 -21.31
CA CYS A 607 11.55 2.87 -21.28
C CYS A 607 11.31 3.41 -19.86
N GLY A 608 11.22 2.53 -18.84
CA GLY A 608 10.99 2.93 -17.46
C GLY A 608 9.53 3.25 -17.10
N SER A 609 8.58 3.20 -18.06
CA SER A 609 7.16 3.43 -17.80
C SER A 609 6.58 2.39 -16.85
N THR A 610 5.55 2.77 -16.08
CA THR A 610 4.89 1.91 -15.09
C THR A 610 3.38 1.87 -15.34
N THR A 611 2.75 0.71 -15.13
CA THR A 611 1.30 0.57 -15.20
C THR A 611 0.65 1.07 -13.92
N GLY A 612 0.59 2.39 -13.75
CA GLY A 612 -0.15 3.03 -12.67
C GLY A 612 0.42 2.77 -11.27
N CYS A 613 0.72 3.79 -10.61
CA CYS A 613 1.07 4.17 -9.26
C CYS A 613 2.37 5.00 -9.29
N SER A 614 2.25 6.23 -9.60
CA SER A 614 3.26 7.23 -9.26
C SER A 614 3.13 7.60 -7.80
#